data_370806dd1442283cab106a8d6cf3bf05
#
_entry.id   370806dd1442283cab106a8d6cf3bf05
#
_cell.length_a   1.000
_cell.length_b   1.000
_cell.length_c   1.000
_cell.angle_alpha   90.00
_cell.angle_beta   90.00
_cell.angle_gamma   90.00
#
_symmetry.space_group_name_H-M   'P 1'
#
loop_
_entity.id
_entity.type
_entity.pdbx_description
1 polymer ?
#
loop_
_entity_poly.entity_id
_entity_poly.type
_entity_poly.pdbx_seq_one_letter_code
_entity_poly.pdbx_strand_id
1 'polypeptide(L)'
;VRGRVAGAVTWTAGRLWLAVLLVWLWERVTTQVGEAYFPPPSEIVATGRELWFSGPADRFFLTEEAVEDFGPSLLNLFAGWLLTGLAGVALGVALGLSRTFARYVEPIVHFGRAIPPPTLISVFLSVFALGTSMQVATIVFGVIWPVVLNTMDGVRTVDGLHLDSAEVFGVRGLRRLRMIVLPAAAPKIIAGLRISIGLALILMVLSEMFGSKHGIGAHLVDSQRDFEPAAMWAGIVFVGVLGYLLNAAFTLVERRGPHRHHLARAAT
;
A
#
# COMPACT_ATOMS: atom_id res chain seq x y z
N VAL A 1 11.42 -18.64 -31.47
CA VAL A 1 11.53 -18.59 -29.98
C VAL A 1 12.77 -17.81 -29.58
N ARG A 2 13.95 -17.98 -30.21
CA ARG A 2 15.21 -17.27 -29.87
C ARG A 2 15.14 -15.75 -30.03
N GLY A 3 14.41 -15.22 -31.02
CA GLY A 3 14.29 -13.75 -31.23
C GLY A 3 13.45 -13.02 -30.20
N ARG A 4 12.45 -13.68 -29.58
CA ARG A 4 11.61 -13.10 -28.52
C ARG A 4 12.33 -13.02 -27.17
N VAL A 5 13.21 -13.97 -26.89
CA VAL A 5 14.01 -13.98 -25.65
C VAL A 5 15.11 -12.91 -25.72
N ALA A 6 15.78 -12.78 -26.86
CA ALA A 6 16.79 -11.72 -27.05
C ALA A 6 16.18 -10.31 -26.95
N GLY A 7 15.01 -10.07 -27.54
CA GLY A 7 14.31 -8.79 -27.42
C GLY A 7 13.82 -8.47 -26.00
N ALA A 8 13.43 -9.48 -25.23
CA ALA A 8 13.05 -9.29 -23.82
C ALA A 8 14.27 -8.97 -22.95
N VAL A 9 15.40 -9.62 -23.17
CA VAL A 9 16.65 -9.39 -22.43
C VAL A 9 17.22 -8.00 -22.71
N THR A 10 17.24 -7.55 -23.96
CA THR A 10 17.70 -6.21 -24.32
C THR A 10 16.77 -5.11 -23.78
N TRP A 11 15.47 -5.36 -23.73
CA TRP A 11 14.47 -4.44 -23.21
C TRP A 11 14.57 -4.29 -21.68
N THR A 12 14.80 -5.40 -20.95
CA THR A 12 15.02 -5.37 -19.49
C THR A 12 16.38 -4.80 -19.13
N ALA A 13 17.44 -5.17 -19.85
CA ALA A 13 18.77 -4.61 -19.67
C ALA A 13 18.80 -3.10 -19.91
N GLY A 14 18.06 -2.60 -20.93
CA GLY A 14 17.92 -1.16 -21.22
C GLY A 14 17.14 -0.37 -20.14
N ARG A 15 16.49 -1.04 -19.18
CA ARG A 15 15.76 -0.39 -18.07
C ARG A 15 16.48 -0.48 -16.74
N LEU A 16 17.27 -1.53 -16.54
CA LEU A 16 17.92 -1.79 -15.27
C LEU A 16 19.34 -1.21 -15.19
N TRP A 17 19.95 -0.86 -16.32
CA TRP A 17 21.33 -0.36 -16.34
C TRP A 17 21.55 0.88 -15.45
N LEU A 18 20.56 1.78 -15.44
CA LEU A 18 20.65 2.99 -14.62
C LEU A 18 20.58 2.65 -13.12
N ALA A 19 19.69 1.74 -12.73
CA ALA A 19 19.61 1.28 -11.34
C ALA A 19 20.91 0.58 -10.90
N VAL A 20 21.43 -0.29 -11.75
CA VAL A 20 22.72 -0.97 -11.50
C VAL A 20 23.87 0.03 -11.41
N LEU A 21 23.90 1.02 -12.30
CA LEU A 21 24.89 2.08 -12.27
C LEU A 21 24.82 2.91 -10.98
N LEU A 22 23.60 3.27 -10.54
CA LEU A 22 23.40 4.03 -9.31
C LEU A 22 23.84 3.24 -8.07
N VAL A 23 23.48 1.95 -7.97
CA VAL A 23 23.91 1.08 -6.87
C VAL A 23 25.44 0.91 -6.89
N TRP A 24 26.03 0.71 -8.07
CA TRP A 24 27.48 0.61 -8.22
C TRP A 24 28.20 1.91 -7.81
N LEU A 25 27.65 3.06 -8.23
CA LEU A 25 28.20 4.36 -7.85
C LEU A 25 28.10 4.58 -6.33
N TRP A 26 26.96 4.23 -5.73
CA TRP A 26 26.76 4.28 -4.29
C TRP A 26 27.81 3.42 -3.58
N GLU A 27 27.98 2.16 -3.97
CA GLU A 27 29.00 1.25 -3.42
C GLU A 27 30.40 1.88 -3.49
N ARG A 28 30.76 2.43 -4.65
CA ARG A 28 32.11 3.02 -4.85
C ARG A 28 32.31 4.28 -4.02
N VAL A 29 31.35 5.15 -3.97
CA VAL A 29 31.45 6.42 -3.22
C VAL A 29 31.53 6.13 -1.72
N THR A 30 30.65 5.30 -1.18
CA THR A 30 30.61 5.04 0.27
C THR A 30 31.82 4.27 0.77
N THR A 31 32.33 3.32 0.00
CA THR A 31 33.58 2.61 0.35
C THR A 31 34.82 3.51 0.32
N GLN A 32 34.84 4.60 -0.48
CA GLN A 32 35.94 5.54 -0.54
C GLN A 32 35.84 6.64 0.53
N VAL A 33 34.66 7.13 0.80
CA VAL A 33 34.40 8.23 1.75
C VAL A 33 34.46 7.72 3.19
N GLY A 34 34.02 6.49 3.45
CA GLY A 34 34.03 5.87 4.79
C GLY A 34 33.12 6.57 5.79
N GLU A 35 32.02 7.20 5.30
CA GLU A 35 31.04 7.88 6.15
C GLU A 35 30.22 6.87 6.95
N ALA A 36 30.25 6.99 8.27
CA ALA A 36 29.58 6.07 9.18
C ALA A 36 28.05 5.95 8.96
N TYR A 37 27.41 7.03 8.51
CA TYR A 37 25.95 7.07 8.33
C TYR A 37 25.45 6.56 6.95
N PHE A 38 26.32 6.32 6.01
CA PHE A 38 26.01 5.89 4.65
C PHE A 38 26.79 4.62 4.31
N PRO A 39 26.37 3.45 4.81
CA PRO A 39 27.04 2.19 4.53
C PRO A 39 26.91 1.80 3.06
N PRO A 40 27.86 1.03 2.52
CA PRO A 40 27.78 0.52 1.16
C PRO A 40 26.63 -0.49 1.01
N PRO A 41 25.98 -0.58 -0.16
CA PRO A 41 24.94 -1.54 -0.45
C PRO A 41 25.29 -2.99 -0.10
N SER A 42 26.52 -3.40 -0.28
CA SER A 42 27.00 -4.75 0.09
C SER A 42 26.89 -5.04 1.59
N GLU A 43 27.21 -4.06 2.44
CA GLU A 43 27.09 -4.17 3.90
C GLU A 43 25.62 -4.17 4.32
N ILE A 44 24.78 -3.30 3.72
CA ILE A 44 23.34 -3.26 3.99
C ILE A 44 22.69 -4.62 3.72
N VAL A 45 23.02 -5.25 2.58
CA VAL A 45 22.49 -6.57 2.22
C VAL A 45 23.00 -7.67 3.17
N ALA A 46 24.29 -7.63 3.53
CA ALA A 46 24.87 -8.58 4.47
C ALA A 46 24.19 -8.49 5.84
N THR A 47 24.05 -7.27 6.38
CA THR A 47 23.38 -7.00 7.67
C THR A 47 21.91 -7.42 7.63
N GLY A 48 21.18 -7.05 6.59
CA GLY A 48 19.76 -7.46 6.47
C GLY A 48 19.58 -8.98 6.35
N ARG A 49 20.54 -9.68 5.69
CA ARG A 49 20.54 -11.14 5.65
C ARG A 49 20.81 -11.73 7.03
N GLU A 50 21.76 -11.20 7.75
CA GLU A 50 22.12 -11.68 9.09
C GLU A 50 20.98 -11.46 10.07
N LEU A 51 20.39 -10.27 10.10
CA LEU A 51 19.29 -9.91 11.00
C LEU A 51 18.03 -10.75 10.76
N TRP A 52 17.63 -10.96 9.51
CA TRP A 52 16.30 -11.51 9.23
C TRP A 52 16.28 -12.87 8.52
N PHE A 53 17.36 -13.26 7.83
CA PHE A 53 17.37 -14.45 6.97
C PHE A 53 18.50 -15.43 7.30
N SER A 54 19.00 -15.40 8.54
CA SER A 54 20.01 -16.33 9.04
C SER A 54 19.43 -17.40 9.98
N GLY A 55 18.12 -17.45 10.10
CA GLY A 55 17.41 -18.39 10.99
C GLY A 55 17.42 -19.84 10.50
N PRO A 56 16.84 -20.75 11.28
CA PRO A 56 16.81 -22.16 10.96
C PRO A 56 15.87 -22.49 9.79
N ALA A 57 16.16 -23.58 9.06
CA ALA A 57 15.42 -23.97 7.86
C ALA A 57 13.94 -24.33 8.11
N ASP A 58 13.58 -24.77 9.30
CA ASP A 58 12.20 -25.04 9.70
C ASP A 58 11.33 -23.78 9.79
N ARG A 59 11.95 -22.60 9.98
CA ARG A 59 11.31 -21.28 9.94
C ARG A 59 11.56 -20.53 8.64
N PHE A 60 11.77 -21.21 7.53
CA PHE A 60 12.07 -20.60 6.22
C PHE A 60 13.28 -19.65 6.27
N PHE A 61 14.28 -19.95 7.06
CA PHE A 61 15.45 -19.12 7.33
C PHE A 61 15.15 -17.78 8.02
N LEU A 62 13.94 -17.56 8.50
CA LEU A 62 13.60 -16.37 9.27
C LEU A 62 14.12 -16.49 10.69
N THR A 63 14.74 -15.40 11.17
CA THR A 63 15.14 -15.27 12.57
C THR A 63 13.91 -15.03 13.45
N GLU A 64 14.05 -15.16 14.75
CA GLU A 64 13.01 -14.82 15.72
C GLU A 64 12.65 -13.32 15.64
N GLU A 65 13.67 -12.48 15.52
CA GLU A 65 13.55 -11.04 15.33
C GLU A 65 12.75 -10.68 14.07
N ALA A 66 13.00 -11.36 12.93
CA ALA A 66 12.21 -11.17 11.72
C ALA A 66 10.71 -11.47 11.92
N VAL A 67 10.39 -12.50 12.69
CA VAL A 67 8.99 -12.87 12.96
C VAL A 67 8.34 -11.87 13.91
N GLU A 68 9.06 -11.37 14.91
CA GLU A 68 8.59 -10.36 15.86
C GLU A 68 8.38 -9.00 15.20
N ASP A 69 9.21 -8.62 14.23
CA ASP A 69 9.08 -7.35 13.50
C ASP A 69 8.07 -7.43 12.36
N PHE A 70 8.16 -8.45 11.50
CA PHE A 70 7.32 -8.49 10.30
C PHE A 70 5.87 -8.91 10.58
N GLY A 71 5.67 -9.82 11.55
CA GLY A 71 4.35 -10.35 11.87
C GLY A 71 3.35 -9.27 12.25
N PRO A 72 3.60 -8.52 13.33
CA PRO A 72 2.72 -7.43 13.76
C PRO A 72 2.55 -6.33 12.71
N SER A 73 3.64 -5.91 12.05
CA SER A 73 3.60 -4.87 11.01
C SER A 73 2.68 -5.24 9.86
N LEU A 74 2.83 -6.44 9.30
CA LEU A 74 1.99 -6.90 8.21
C LEU A 74 0.53 -7.11 8.66
N LEU A 75 0.31 -7.62 9.86
CA LEU A 75 -1.03 -7.79 10.41
C LEU A 75 -1.75 -6.44 10.52
N ASN A 76 -1.10 -5.43 11.08
CA ASN A 76 -1.66 -4.10 11.26
C ASN A 76 -1.90 -3.40 9.91
N LEU A 77 -0.96 -3.54 8.97
CA LEU A 77 -1.10 -3.04 7.61
C LEU A 77 -2.35 -3.62 6.93
N PHE A 78 -2.46 -4.95 6.91
CA PHE A 78 -3.59 -5.59 6.24
C PHE A 78 -4.91 -5.38 6.98
N ALA A 79 -4.92 -5.39 8.31
CA ALA A 79 -6.12 -5.08 9.10
C ALA A 79 -6.62 -3.66 8.81
N GLY A 80 -5.74 -2.66 8.88
CA GLY A 80 -6.07 -1.27 8.57
C GLY A 80 -6.51 -1.08 7.13
N TRP A 81 -5.81 -1.70 6.18
CA TRP A 81 -6.14 -1.61 4.76
C TRP A 81 -7.48 -2.29 4.41
N LEU A 82 -7.76 -3.47 4.97
CA LEU A 82 -9.05 -4.16 4.77
C LEU A 82 -10.21 -3.40 5.39
N LEU A 83 -10.07 -2.91 6.63
CA LEU A 83 -11.07 -2.08 7.26
C LEU A 83 -11.36 -0.82 6.44
N THR A 84 -10.30 -0.17 5.95
CA THR A 84 -10.42 0.97 5.03
C THR A 84 -11.12 0.59 3.74
N GLY A 85 -10.78 -0.54 3.14
CA GLY A 85 -11.42 -1.03 1.93
C GLY A 85 -12.93 -1.22 2.12
N LEU A 86 -13.33 -1.87 3.20
CA LEU A 86 -14.74 -2.10 3.52
C LEU A 86 -15.49 -0.79 3.80
N ALA A 87 -14.98 0.02 4.74
CA ALA A 87 -15.65 1.26 5.15
C ALA A 87 -15.61 2.31 4.04
N GLY A 88 -14.46 2.48 3.37
CA GLY A 88 -14.28 3.47 2.32
C GLY A 88 -15.10 3.17 1.06
N VAL A 89 -15.18 1.90 0.66
CA VAL A 89 -16.05 1.51 -0.46
C VAL A 89 -17.52 1.69 -0.08
N ALA A 90 -17.95 1.28 1.10
CA ALA A 90 -19.34 1.46 1.55
C ALA A 90 -19.72 2.95 1.58
N LEU A 91 -18.89 3.80 2.19
CA LEU A 91 -19.13 5.24 2.25
C LEU A 91 -19.07 5.89 0.86
N GLY A 92 -18.10 5.53 0.03
CA GLY A 92 -17.96 6.04 -1.33
C GLY A 92 -19.17 5.68 -2.22
N VAL A 93 -19.69 4.46 -2.10
CA VAL A 93 -20.94 4.03 -2.76
C VAL A 93 -22.11 4.86 -2.28
N ALA A 94 -22.27 5.05 -0.98
CA ALA A 94 -23.37 5.85 -0.42
C ALA A 94 -23.32 7.30 -0.92
N LEU A 95 -22.13 7.91 -0.96
CA LEU A 95 -21.91 9.26 -1.50
C LEU A 95 -22.14 9.35 -3.01
N GLY A 96 -21.76 8.30 -3.75
CA GLY A 96 -21.97 8.24 -5.19
C GLY A 96 -23.44 8.13 -5.59
N LEU A 97 -24.20 7.32 -4.85
CA LEU A 97 -25.62 7.07 -5.13
C LEU A 97 -26.54 8.22 -4.71
N SER A 98 -26.20 8.97 -3.66
CA SER A 98 -27.06 10.02 -3.10
C SER A 98 -26.40 11.40 -3.18
N ARG A 99 -26.85 12.23 -4.13
CA ARG A 99 -26.38 13.62 -4.24
C ARG A 99 -26.70 14.45 -2.99
N THR A 100 -27.83 14.18 -2.34
CA THR A 100 -28.22 14.87 -1.10
C THR A 100 -27.27 14.50 0.04
N PHE A 101 -27.01 13.22 0.27
CA PHE A 101 -26.07 12.76 1.28
C PHE A 101 -24.66 13.29 1.01
N ALA A 102 -24.21 13.23 -0.24
CA ALA A 102 -22.91 13.75 -0.65
C ALA A 102 -22.76 15.24 -0.33
N ARG A 103 -23.77 16.07 -0.59
CA ARG A 103 -23.72 17.51 -0.32
C ARG A 103 -23.38 17.86 1.14
N TYR A 104 -23.82 17.03 2.09
CA TYR A 104 -23.52 17.22 3.52
C TYR A 104 -22.20 16.60 3.96
N VAL A 105 -21.80 15.48 3.37
CA VAL A 105 -20.64 14.70 3.82
C VAL A 105 -19.35 15.05 3.07
N GLU A 106 -19.42 15.45 1.80
CA GLU A 106 -18.22 15.83 1.02
C GLU A 106 -17.37 16.92 1.68
N PRO A 107 -17.94 17.99 2.26
CA PRO A 107 -17.13 18.97 2.98
C PRO A 107 -16.33 18.36 4.13
N ILE A 108 -16.93 17.39 4.87
CA ILE A 108 -16.27 16.67 5.96
C ILE A 108 -15.14 15.79 5.42
N VAL A 109 -15.38 15.09 4.30
CA VAL A 109 -14.35 14.27 3.62
C VAL A 109 -13.19 15.16 3.16
N HIS A 110 -13.48 16.33 2.57
CA HIS A 110 -12.46 17.27 2.13
C HIS A 110 -11.67 17.89 3.29
N PHE A 111 -12.33 18.16 4.41
CA PHE A 111 -11.66 18.60 5.63
C PHE A 111 -10.78 17.49 6.22
N GLY A 112 -11.34 16.28 6.39
CA GLY A 112 -10.61 15.15 7.00
C GLY A 112 -9.34 14.78 6.23
N ARG A 113 -9.42 14.72 4.89
CA ARG A 113 -8.25 14.40 4.06
C ARG A 113 -7.15 15.48 4.05
N ALA A 114 -7.49 16.72 4.45
CA ALA A 114 -6.51 17.81 4.54
C ALA A 114 -5.67 17.72 5.84
N ILE A 115 -6.13 16.95 6.83
CA ILE A 115 -5.38 16.74 8.07
C ILE A 115 -4.25 15.73 7.78
N PRO A 116 -2.97 16.09 8.00
CA PRO A 116 -1.87 15.15 7.81
C PRO A 116 -1.99 13.99 8.82
N PRO A 117 -2.07 12.72 8.37
CA PRO A 117 -2.26 11.59 9.30
C PRO A 117 -1.21 11.50 10.42
N PRO A 118 0.09 11.85 10.20
CA PRO A 118 1.08 11.81 11.27
C PRO A 118 0.76 12.73 12.44
N THR A 119 0.08 13.85 12.23
CA THR A 119 -0.28 14.76 13.32
C THR A 119 -1.34 14.19 14.26
N LEU A 120 -2.13 13.22 13.78
CA LEU A 120 -3.15 12.54 14.57
C LEU A 120 -2.63 11.35 15.38
N ILE A 121 -1.38 10.92 15.17
CA ILE A 121 -0.80 9.81 15.95
C ILE A 121 -0.86 10.11 17.44
N SER A 122 -0.51 11.33 17.85
CA SER A 122 -0.59 11.74 19.27
C SER A 122 -2.01 11.72 19.83
N VAL A 123 -3.01 12.04 19.00
CA VAL A 123 -4.42 11.96 19.39
C VAL A 123 -4.84 10.49 19.52
N PHE A 124 -4.53 9.66 18.54
CA PHE A 124 -4.83 8.23 18.61
C PHE A 124 -4.11 7.52 19.72
N LEU A 125 -2.87 7.92 20.04
CA LEU A 125 -2.13 7.44 21.19
C LEU A 125 -2.85 7.76 22.51
N SER A 126 -3.41 8.96 22.63
CA SER A 126 -4.16 9.38 23.83
C SER A 126 -5.49 8.64 23.98
N VAL A 127 -6.13 8.25 22.85
CA VAL A 127 -7.44 7.58 22.85
C VAL A 127 -7.30 6.05 22.98
N PHE A 128 -6.37 5.45 22.27
CA PHE A 128 -6.24 3.99 22.15
C PHE A 128 -5.06 3.41 22.94
N ALA A 129 -4.22 4.27 23.58
CA ALA A 129 -2.93 3.91 24.13
C ALA A 129 -1.97 3.32 23.06
N LEU A 130 -0.76 2.94 23.49
CA LEU A 130 0.22 2.27 22.60
C LEU A 130 -0.27 0.87 22.21
N GLY A 131 -0.17 0.53 20.92
CA GLY A 131 -0.45 -0.80 20.41
C GLY A 131 -1.21 -0.82 19.09
N THR A 132 -1.64 -2.01 18.71
CA THR A 132 -2.33 -2.33 17.45
C THR A 132 -3.50 -1.39 17.14
N SER A 133 -4.32 -1.05 18.12
CA SER A 133 -5.50 -0.19 17.91
C SER A 133 -5.13 1.21 17.44
N MET A 134 -4.09 1.82 18.01
CA MET A 134 -3.57 3.14 17.60
C MET A 134 -2.99 3.07 16.17
N GLN A 135 -2.20 2.03 15.88
CA GLN A 135 -1.58 1.82 14.57
C GLN A 135 -2.64 1.63 13.49
N VAL A 136 -3.60 0.73 13.72
CA VAL A 136 -4.72 0.47 12.79
C VAL A 136 -5.58 1.73 12.60
N ALA A 137 -5.88 2.49 13.66
CA ALA A 137 -6.63 3.75 13.55
C ALA A 137 -5.90 4.78 12.68
N THR A 138 -4.57 4.89 12.85
CA THR A 138 -3.72 5.77 12.04
C THR A 138 -3.77 5.38 10.55
N ILE A 139 -3.64 4.09 10.26
CA ILE A 139 -3.70 3.57 8.90
C ILE A 139 -5.09 3.84 8.31
N VAL A 140 -6.17 3.47 9.01
CA VAL A 140 -7.55 3.65 8.53
C VAL A 140 -7.83 5.12 8.23
N PHE A 141 -7.50 6.02 9.15
CA PHE A 141 -7.74 7.45 8.94
C PHE A 141 -7.00 8.00 7.72
N GLY A 142 -5.73 7.67 7.57
CA GLY A 142 -4.94 8.23 6.48
C GLY A 142 -5.26 7.64 5.11
N VAL A 143 -5.76 6.41 5.07
CA VAL A 143 -5.93 5.63 3.83
C VAL A 143 -7.37 5.63 3.33
N ILE A 144 -8.35 6.00 4.16
CA ILE A 144 -9.77 5.95 3.79
C ILE A 144 -10.14 6.92 2.66
N TRP A 145 -9.49 8.09 2.61
CA TRP A 145 -9.86 9.17 1.71
C TRP A 145 -9.73 8.83 0.22
N PRO A 146 -8.59 8.29 -0.27
CA PRO A 146 -8.48 7.87 -1.65
C PRO A 146 -9.46 6.78 -2.03
N VAL A 147 -9.81 5.86 -1.11
CA VAL A 147 -10.79 4.81 -1.37
C VAL A 147 -12.19 5.41 -1.50
N VAL A 148 -12.60 6.27 -0.57
CA VAL A 148 -13.92 6.95 -0.60
C VAL A 148 -14.08 7.75 -1.88
N LEU A 149 -13.11 8.61 -2.21
CA LEU A 149 -13.22 9.52 -3.36
C LEU A 149 -13.20 8.77 -4.70
N ASN A 150 -12.32 7.79 -4.87
CA ASN A 150 -12.29 6.99 -6.09
C ASN A 150 -13.57 6.15 -6.25
N THR A 151 -14.09 5.60 -5.16
CA THR A 151 -15.34 4.83 -5.18
C THR A 151 -16.53 5.72 -5.53
N MET A 152 -16.66 6.87 -4.86
CA MET A 152 -17.70 7.85 -5.13
C MET A 152 -17.69 8.29 -6.60
N ASP A 153 -16.53 8.63 -7.12
CA ASP A 153 -16.35 9.04 -8.50
C ASP A 153 -16.65 7.88 -9.48
N GLY A 154 -16.26 6.63 -9.12
CA GLY A 154 -16.61 5.44 -9.88
C GLY A 154 -18.12 5.22 -9.99
N VAL A 155 -18.84 5.38 -8.90
CA VAL A 155 -20.30 5.24 -8.88
C VAL A 155 -21.00 6.35 -9.68
N ARG A 156 -20.49 7.58 -9.62
CA ARG A 156 -21.06 8.74 -10.38
C ARG A 156 -20.83 8.68 -11.87
N THR A 157 -19.81 7.96 -12.31
CA THR A 157 -19.48 7.82 -13.75
C THR A 157 -20.15 6.62 -14.41
N VAL A 158 -21.04 5.93 -13.70
CA VAL A 158 -21.87 4.86 -14.32
C VAL A 158 -22.80 5.48 -15.35
N ASP A 159 -22.75 4.96 -16.58
CA ASP A 159 -23.56 5.46 -17.69
C ASP A 159 -25.07 5.39 -17.38
N GLY A 160 -25.76 6.49 -17.62
CA GLY A 160 -27.20 6.61 -17.45
C GLY A 160 -27.96 5.57 -18.26
N LEU A 161 -27.51 5.23 -19.45
CA LEU A 161 -28.13 4.19 -20.31
C LEU A 161 -28.18 2.83 -19.62
N HIS A 162 -27.14 2.45 -18.87
CA HIS A 162 -27.12 1.23 -18.07
C HIS A 162 -28.13 1.28 -16.92
N LEU A 163 -28.31 2.45 -16.30
CA LEU A 163 -29.25 2.64 -15.21
C LEU A 163 -30.71 2.63 -15.73
N ASP A 164 -30.97 3.26 -16.85
CA ASP A 164 -32.29 3.28 -17.51
C ASP A 164 -32.68 1.88 -18.00
N SER A 165 -31.74 1.18 -18.64
CA SER A 165 -31.95 -0.23 -19.04
C SER A 165 -32.29 -1.11 -17.84
N ALA A 166 -31.60 -0.94 -16.72
CA ALA A 166 -31.90 -1.67 -15.48
C ALA A 166 -33.32 -1.42 -15.00
N GLU A 167 -33.80 -0.20 -15.11
CA GLU A 167 -35.17 0.16 -14.71
C GLU A 167 -36.23 -0.48 -15.60
N VAL A 168 -36.02 -0.50 -16.92
CA VAL A 168 -36.90 -1.19 -17.88
C VAL A 168 -36.98 -2.70 -17.58
N PHE A 169 -35.87 -3.34 -17.21
CA PHE A 169 -35.83 -4.76 -16.83
C PHE A 169 -36.24 -5.02 -15.37
N GLY A 170 -36.70 -4.03 -14.62
CA GLY A 170 -37.14 -4.17 -13.23
C GLY A 170 -36.01 -4.45 -12.24
N VAL A 171 -34.76 -4.19 -12.61
CA VAL A 171 -33.59 -4.37 -11.73
C VAL A 171 -33.44 -3.14 -10.83
N ARG A 172 -33.87 -3.25 -9.56
CA ARG A 172 -33.86 -2.14 -8.59
C ARG A 172 -33.12 -2.46 -7.31
N GLY A 173 -32.84 -1.44 -6.49
CA GLY A 173 -32.28 -1.56 -5.14
C GLY A 173 -30.94 -2.27 -5.11
N LEU A 174 -30.76 -3.21 -4.18
CA LEU A 174 -29.51 -3.94 -3.96
C LEU A 174 -29.09 -4.78 -5.19
N ARG A 175 -30.05 -5.26 -5.96
CA ARG A 175 -29.77 -6.01 -7.19
C ARG A 175 -29.12 -5.12 -8.24
N ARG A 176 -29.62 -3.89 -8.44
CA ARG A 176 -29.02 -2.88 -9.32
C ARG A 176 -27.60 -2.52 -8.85
N LEU A 177 -27.41 -2.33 -7.53
CA LEU A 177 -26.10 -2.04 -6.97
C LEU A 177 -25.08 -3.15 -7.30
N ARG A 178 -25.43 -4.42 -7.04
CA ARG A 178 -24.49 -5.55 -7.22
C ARG A 178 -24.26 -5.93 -8.68
N MET A 179 -25.26 -5.80 -9.55
CA MET A 179 -25.17 -6.28 -10.94
C MET A 179 -24.69 -5.20 -11.92
N ILE A 180 -24.86 -3.93 -11.59
CA ILE A 180 -24.60 -2.83 -12.53
C ILE A 180 -23.62 -1.81 -11.92
N VAL A 181 -23.98 -1.21 -10.78
CA VAL A 181 -23.22 -0.08 -10.23
C VAL A 181 -21.83 -0.52 -9.78
N LEU A 182 -21.72 -1.55 -8.94
CA LEU A 182 -20.43 -2.03 -8.43
C LEU A 182 -19.52 -2.57 -9.54
N PRO A 183 -19.98 -3.40 -10.49
CA PRO A 183 -19.14 -3.82 -11.61
C PRO A 183 -18.66 -2.67 -12.50
N ALA A 184 -19.52 -1.68 -12.76
CA ALA A 184 -19.16 -0.52 -13.56
C ALA A 184 -18.17 0.42 -12.82
N ALA A 185 -18.33 0.58 -11.51
CA ALA A 185 -17.44 1.39 -10.66
C ALA A 185 -16.13 0.67 -10.29
N ALA A 186 -16.06 -0.66 -10.46
CA ALA A 186 -14.95 -1.49 -10.01
C ALA A 186 -13.56 -1.01 -10.46
N PRO A 187 -13.33 -0.54 -11.70
CA PRO A 187 -12.00 -0.05 -12.09
C PRO A 187 -11.51 1.11 -11.22
N LYS A 188 -12.40 2.05 -10.85
CA LYS A 188 -12.06 3.16 -9.97
C LYS A 188 -11.92 2.74 -8.51
N ILE A 189 -12.75 1.82 -8.03
CA ILE A 189 -12.63 1.22 -6.69
C ILE A 189 -11.25 0.55 -6.56
N ILE A 190 -10.87 -0.27 -7.53
CA ILE A 190 -9.57 -0.95 -7.56
C ILE A 190 -8.42 0.06 -7.61
N ALA A 191 -8.54 1.13 -8.40
CA ALA A 191 -7.55 2.20 -8.44
C ALA A 191 -7.37 2.87 -7.06
N GLY A 192 -8.48 3.16 -6.36
CA GLY A 192 -8.45 3.68 -4.99
C GLY A 192 -7.77 2.73 -4.00
N LEU A 193 -8.11 1.44 -4.05
CA LEU A 193 -7.49 0.41 -3.21
C LEU A 193 -5.99 0.23 -3.51
N ARG A 194 -5.59 0.37 -4.75
CA ARG A 194 -4.18 0.29 -5.17
C ARG A 194 -3.35 1.46 -4.62
N ILE A 195 -3.87 2.68 -4.70
CA ILE A 195 -3.19 3.84 -4.11
C ILE A 195 -3.09 3.67 -2.59
N SER A 196 -4.15 3.14 -1.99
CA SER A 196 -4.27 3.01 -0.54
C SER A 196 -3.27 2.02 0.07
N ILE A 197 -2.87 0.94 -0.63
CA ILE A 197 -1.95 -0.05 -0.06
C ILE A 197 -0.53 0.53 0.15
N GLY A 198 -0.07 1.39 -0.77
CA GLY A 198 1.21 2.09 -0.61
C GLY A 198 1.19 3.09 0.54
N LEU A 199 0.08 3.84 0.67
CA LEU A 199 -0.10 4.75 1.80
C LEU A 199 -0.22 4.00 3.14
N ALA A 200 -0.87 2.83 3.15
CA ALA A 200 -0.99 1.99 4.33
C ALA A 200 0.39 1.55 4.84
N LEU A 201 1.30 1.16 3.94
CA LEU A 201 2.67 0.80 4.29
C LEU A 201 3.42 1.99 4.94
N ILE A 202 3.32 3.18 4.37
CA ILE A 202 3.96 4.38 4.93
C ILE A 202 3.42 4.67 6.34
N LEU A 203 2.10 4.62 6.53
CA LEU A 203 1.46 4.93 7.80
C LEU A 203 1.67 3.83 8.85
N MET A 204 1.81 2.56 8.43
CA MET A 204 2.22 1.47 9.31
C MET A 204 3.60 1.77 9.90
N VAL A 205 4.62 2.01 9.06
CA VAL A 205 5.98 2.32 9.53
C VAL A 205 5.96 3.55 10.43
N LEU A 206 5.31 4.64 10.00
CA LEU A 206 5.22 5.86 10.80
C LEU A 206 4.57 5.63 12.17
N SER A 207 3.47 4.87 12.22
CA SER A 207 2.79 4.61 13.50
C SER A 207 3.62 3.76 14.46
N GLU A 208 4.43 2.83 13.93
CA GLU A 208 5.33 2.00 14.72
C GLU A 208 6.53 2.76 15.28
N MET A 209 7.01 3.79 14.58
CA MET A 209 8.09 4.67 15.06
C MET A 209 7.72 5.43 16.33
N PHE A 210 6.43 5.55 16.68
CA PHE A 210 5.95 6.27 17.87
C PHE A 210 5.79 5.36 19.10
N GLY A 211 6.79 4.52 19.38
CA GLY A 211 6.89 3.79 20.63
C GLY A 211 6.36 2.36 20.59
N SER A 212 6.28 1.75 19.40
CA SER A 212 6.07 0.30 19.29
C SER A 212 7.28 -0.44 19.87
N LYS A 213 7.02 -1.61 20.50
CA LYS A 213 8.10 -2.48 20.98
C LYS A 213 8.65 -3.39 19.91
N HIS A 214 7.84 -3.71 18.90
CA HIS A 214 8.17 -4.59 17.80
C HIS A 214 7.60 -3.98 16.52
N GLY A 215 8.17 -4.36 15.40
CA GLY A 215 7.74 -3.93 14.10
C GLY A 215 8.85 -3.25 13.30
N ILE A 216 8.67 -3.20 11.98
CA ILE A 216 9.66 -2.65 11.05
C ILE A 216 9.98 -1.18 11.37
N GLY A 217 8.96 -0.38 11.75
CA GLY A 217 9.14 1.00 12.14
C GLY A 217 9.86 1.17 13.48
N ALA A 218 9.63 0.27 14.44
CA ALA A 218 10.34 0.23 15.72
C ALA A 218 11.82 -0.10 15.49
N HIS A 219 12.12 -1.14 14.70
CA HIS A 219 13.47 -1.51 14.32
C HIS A 219 14.26 -0.33 13.71
N LEU A 220 13.64 0.48 12.86
CA LEU A 220 14.30 1.68 12.29
C LEU A 220 14.72 2.69 13.36
N VAL A 221 13.84 2.91 14.35
CA VAL A 221 14.12 3.86 15.44
C VAL A 221 15.18 3.32 16.39
N ASP A 222 15.12 2.03 16.71
CA ASP A 222 16.06 1.38 17.63
C ASP A 222 17.45 1.33 17.00
N SER A 223 17.57 0.89 15.73
CA SER A 223 18.85 0.93 14.99
C SER A 223 19.43 2.34 14.89
N GLN A 224 18.58 3.38 14.79
CA GLN A 224 19.03 4.77 14.81
C GLN A 224 19.59 5.18 16.18
N ARG A 225 18.92 4.76 17.28
CA ARG A 225 19.34 5.07 18.65
C ARG A 225 20.63 4.36 19.05
N ASP A 226 20.77 3.12 18.57
CA ASP A 226 21.93 2.28 18.87
C ASP A 226 23.14 2.60 17.97
N PHE A 227 23.00 3.59 17.07
CA PHE A 227 24.03 3.97 16.09
C PHE A 227 24.45 2.81 15.17
N GLU A 228 23.48 2.02 14.73
CA GLU A 228 23.65 0.92 13.78
C GLU A 228 23.13 1.29 12.38
N PRO A 229 23.86 2.11 11.61
CA PRO A 229 23.38 2.62 10.34
C PRO A 229 23.13 1.52 9.30
N ALA A 230 23.90 0.44 9.29
CA ALA A 230 23.72 -0.66 8.37
C ALA A 230 22.36 -1.39 8.61
N ALA A 231 21.98 -1.59 9.89
CA ALA A 231 20.70 -2.17 10.27
C ALA A 231 19.53 -1.23 9.91
N MET A 232 19.67 0.06 10.20
CA MET A 232 18.68 1.06 9.81
C MET A 232 18.45 1.09 8.28
N TRP A 233 19.53 1.13 7.49
CA TRP A 233 19.42 1.11 6.03
C TRP A 233 18.88 -0.21 5.49
N ALA A 234 19.17 -1.34 6.13
CA ALA A 234 18.57 -2.63 5.79
C ALA A 234 17.05 -2.57 5.96
N GLY A 235 16.55 -1.98 7.05
CA GLY A 235 15.12 -1.74 7.27
C GLY A 235 14.50 -0.85 6.20
N ILE A 236 15.14 0.26 5.82
CA ILE A 236 14.66 1.16 4.76
C ILE A 236 14.56 0.42 3.41
N VAL A 237 15.59 -0.33 3.04
CA VAL A 237 15.60 -1.12 1.79
C VAL A 237 14.52 -2.20 1.83
N PHE A 238 14.35 -2.87 2.98
CA PHE A 238 13.32 -3.87 3.16
C PHE A 238 11.91 -3.30 2.98
N VAL A 239 11.61 -2.15 3.58
CA VAL A 239 10.31 -1.44 3.37
C VAL A 239 10.10 -1.10 1.89
N GLY A 240 11.14 -0.65 1.20
CA GLY A 240 11.08 -0.37 -0.24
C GLY A 240 10.75 -1.62 -1.07
N VAL A 241 11.43 -2.73 -0.78
CA VAL A 241 11.16 -4.04 -1.43
C VAL A 241 9.76 -4.54 -1.10
N LEU A 242 9.33 -4.45 0.16
CA LEU A 242 7.99 -4.83 0.59
C LEU A 242 6.91 -4.03 -0.15
N GLY A 243 7.08 -2.70 -0.24
CA GLY A 243 6.17 -1.83 -0.99
C GLY A 243 6.06 -2.20 -2.46
N TYR A 244 7.21 -2.50 -3.09
CA TYR A 244 7.24 -2.99 -4.47
C TYR A 244 6.49 -4.32 -4.62
N LEU A 245 6.74 -5.28 -3.73
CA LEU A 245 6.09 -6.60 -3.76
C LEU A 245 4.58 -6.51 -3.53
N LEU A 246 4.13 -5.68 -2.57
CA LEU A 246 2.71 -5.43 -2.32
C LEU A 246 2.02 -4.84 -3.55
N ASN A 247 2.61 -3.84 -4.19
CA ASN A 247 2.07 -3.24 -5.40
C ASN A 247 2.09 -4.21 -6.59
N ALA A 248 3.13 -5.02 -6.73
CA ALA A 248 3.22 -6.06 -7.76
C ALA A 248 2.16 -7.15 -7.55
N ALA A 249 2.01 -7.63 -6.31
CA ALA A 249 1.00 -8.63 -5.94
C ALA A 249 -0.42 -8.10 -6.21
N PHE A 250 -0.71 -6.85 -5.82
CA PHE A 250 -1.98 -6.21 -6.12
C PHE A 250 -2.25 -6.13 -7.62
N THR A 251 -1.26 -5.73 -8.40
CA THR A 251 -1.36 -5.66 -9.87
C THR A 251 -1.61 -7.03 -10.51
N LEU A 252 -1.00 -8.09 -9.96
CA LEU A 252 -1.24 -9.46 -10.44
C LEU A 252 -2.67 -9.93 -10.15
N VAL A 253 -3.20 -9.62 -8.98
CA VAL A 253 -4.60 -9.91 -8.60
C VAL A 253 -5.56 -9.13 -9.50
N GLU A 254 -5.31 -7.84 -9.71
CA GLU A 254 -6.09 -6.98 -10.61
C GLU A 254 -6.14 -7.54 -12.04
N ARG A 255 -5.00 -7.97 -12.58
CA ARG A 255 -4.91 -8.54 -13.94
C ARG A 255 -5.65 -9.86 -14.10
N ARG A 256 -5.86 -10.63 -13.04
CA ARG A 256 -6.60 -11.89 -13.04
C ARG A 256 -8.11 -11.70 -12.83
N GLY A 257 -8.54 -10.52 -12.38
CA GLY A 257 -9.95 -10.19 -12.17
C GLY A 257 -10.77 -10.17 -13.46
N PRO A 258 -12.09 -10.42 -13.41
CA PRO A 258 -12.98 -10.56 -14.57
C PRO A 258 -13.17 -9.29 -15.42
N HIS A 259 -12.56 -8.17 -15.06
CA HIS A 259 -12.75 -6.87 -15.73
C HIS A 259 -12.06 -6.73 -17.10
N ARG A 260 -11.34 -7.75 -17.58
CA ARG A 260 -10.65 -7.73 -18.89
C ARG A 260 -11.59 -7.59 -20.09
N HIS A 261 -12.86 -7.95 -19.97
CA HIS A 261 -13.79 -7.99 -21.10
C HIS A 261 -14.37 -6.62 -21.50
N HIS A 262 -14.34 -5.62 -20.63
CA HIS A 262 -14.90 -4.30 -20.94
C HIS A 262 -13.91 -3.34 -21.62
N LEU A 263 -12.60 -3.44 -21.33
CA LEU A 263 -11.58 -2.59 -21.95
C LEU A 263 -11.26 -3.00 -23.41
N ALA A 264 -11.42 -4.27 -23.76
CA ALA A 264 -11.19 -4.75 -25.12
C ALA A 264 -12.32 -4.34 -26.10
N ARG A 265 -13.54 -4.07 -25.60
CA ARG A 265 -14.68 -3.63 -26.43
C ARG A 265 -14.76 -2.11 -26.64
N ALA A 266 -14.04 -1.31 -25.86
CA ALA A 266 -13.97 0.14 -26.03
C ALA A 266 -12.87 0.57 -27.00
N ALA A 267 -12.03 -0.35 -27.47
CA ALA A 267 -10.91 -0.09 -28.38
C ALA A 267 -11.17 -0.60 -29.81
N THR A 268 -12.36 -1.13 -30.09
CA THR A 268 -12.87 -1.46 -31.43
C THR A 268 -14.06 -0.57 -31.77
#